data_d691413415444db15cc43dca1eac508a
#
_entry.id   d691413415444db15cc43dca1eac508a
#
_cell.length_a   1.000
_cell.length_b   1.000
_cell.length_c   1.000
_cell.angle_alpha   90.00
_cell.angle_beta   90.00
_cell.angle_gamma   90.00
#
_symmetry.space_group_name_H-M   'P 1'
#
loop_
_entity.id
_entity.type
_entity.pdbx_description
1 polymer ?
#
loop_
_entity_poly.entity_id
_entity_poly.type
_entity_poly.pdbx_seq_one_letter_code
_entity_poly.pdbx_strand_id
1 'polypeptide(L)'
;MRLNLLSLQVLLALHTTVWAAGPAMTAATSDPHSWCRDVTRAIPQIGLNACVSAELKPWAKSVNGRHIMIHEFTPAQGATSRVLVIGGIHGDELTSVSIVFRWIELLKQPGGEAARYRWRVIPVLNPDGLLAKPPTRVNARGVDLNRNFPTDNWSSEAARYWSVSTRRDPRRFPGTAPGSEPESSWLYNEIKAYKPDVIISVHAPHSVLDFDGPPSGMKPPSRFGRLQLHRLGVYPGSLGNFGGLKEGIPVVTLELPHALDMPNEGELAHVWRDMQDWLKANLVERNRR
;
A
#
# COMPACT_ATOMS: atom_id res chain seq x y z
N MET A 1 -83.51 -32.33 9.76
CA MET A 1 -82.38 -31.77 10.46
C MET A 1 -81.29 -31.41 9.42
N ARG A 2 -81.21 -30.18 9.03
CA ARG A 2 -80.18 -29.64 8.04
C ARG A 2 -79.17 -28.86 8.80
N LEU A 3 -77.91 -29.31 8.82
CA LEU A 3 -76.78 -28.58 9.37
C LEU A 3 -76.26 -27.52 8.30
N ASN A 4 -76.27 -26.29 8.65
CA ASN A 4 -75.62 -25.23 7.92
C ASN A 4 -74.14 -25.14 8.31
N LEU A 5 -73.25 -25.36 7.36
CA LEU A 5 -71.81 -25.06 7.51
C LEU A 5 -71.52 -23.62 7.11
N LEU A 6 -71.16 -22.78 8.10
CA LEU A 6 -70.62 -21.47 7.87
C LEU A 6 -69.14 -21.61 7.53
N SER A 7 -68.74 -21.25 6.32
CA SER A 7 -67.35 -21.13 5.90
C SER A 7 -66.76 -19.78 6.34
N LEU A 8 -65.78 -19.82 7.24
CA LEU A 8 -65.03 -18.65 7.68
C LEU A 8 -63.92 -18.40 6.68
N GLN A 9 -64.00 -17.33 5.90
CA GLN A 9 -62.93 -16.86 5.02
C GLN A 9 -61.99 -15.97 5.83
N VAL A 10 -60.74 -16.43 6.03
CA VAL A 10 -59.63 -15.64 6.62
C VAL A 10 -58.96 -14.87 5.49
N LEU A 11 -59.15 -13.56 5.48
CA LEU A 11 -58.37 -12.65 4.62
C LEU A 11 -56.96 -12.47 5.19
N LEU A 12 -55.97 -13.07 4.53
CA LEU A 12 -54.55 -12.73 4.77
C LEU A 12 -54.20 -11.41 4.10
N ALA A 13 -54.02 -10.36 4.88
CA ALA A 13 -53.48 -9.09 4.41
C ALA A 13 -51.94 -9.22 4.28
N LEU A 14 -51.44 -9.32 3.05
CA LEU A 14 -50.02 -9.23 2.73
C LEU A 14 -49.52 -7.80 2.92
N HIS A 15 -48.82 -7.52 4.01
CA HIS A 15 -48.13 -6.26 4.21
C HIS A 15 -46.81 -6.34 3.42
N THR A 16 -46.75 -5.70 2.26
CA THR A 16 -45.49 -5.45 1.54
C THR A 16 -44.78 -4.29 2.21
N THR A 17 -43.76 -4.59 3.01
CA THR A 17 -42.82 -3.59 3.49
C THR A 17 -41.94 -3.14 2.33
N VAL A 18 -42.21 -1.95 1.81
CA VAL A 18 -41.31 -1.27 0.87
C VAL A 18 -40.08 -0.82 1.66
N TRP A 19 -38.97 -1.51 1.47
CA TRP A 19 -37.68 -1.03 1.91
C TRP A 19 -37.32 0.19 1.07
N ALA A 20 -37.29 1.36 1.70
CA ALA A 20 -36.74 2.54 1.09
C ALA A 20 -35.25 2.27 0.79
N ALA A 21 -34.88 2.27 -0.47
CA ALA A 21 -33.48 2.23 -0.89
C ALA A 21 -32.79 3.45 -0.27
N GLY A 22 -31.83 3.21 0.61
CA GLY A 22 -30.95 4.28 1.10
C GLY A 22 -30.28 5.02 -0.07
N PRO A 23 -29.82 6.25 0.13
CA PRO A 23 -29.20 7.02 -0.94
C PRO A 23 -28.09 6.19 -1.57
N ALA A 24 -28.19 5.97 -2.88
CA ALA A 24 -27.17 5.30 -3.68
C ALA A 24 -25.83 6.00 -3.41
N MET A 25 -24.88 5.30 -2.82
CA MET A 25 -23.49 5.79 -2.75
C MET A 25 -23.06 6.08 -4.18
N THR A 26 -22.92 7.36 -4.49
CA THR A 26 -22.37 7.81 -5.77
C THR A 26 -21.05 7.07 -5.97
N ALA A 27 -20.96 6.28 -7.03
CA ALA A 27 -19.75 5.59 -7.41
C ALA A 27 -18.61 6.62 -7.43
N ALA A 28 -17.59 6.42 -6.57
CA ALA A 28 -16.43 7.30 -6.53
C ALA A 28 -15.90 7.40 -7.96
N THR A 29 -15.90 8.60 -8.51
CA THR A 29 -15.50 8.87 -9.88
C THR A 29 -14.08 8.37 -10.08
N SER A 30 -13.84 7.59 -11.14
CA SER A 30 -12.53 7.11 -11.57
C SER A 30 -11.62 8.23 -12.11
N ASP A 31 -12.01 9.48 -11.92
CA ASP A 31 -11.27 10.65 -12.37
C ASP A 31 -10.02 10.89 -11.52
N PRO A 32 -8.81 10.71 -12.10
CA PRO A 32 -7.55 10.96 -11.40
C PRO A 32 -7.44 12.37 -10.81
N HIS A 33 -8.10 13.33 -11.44
CA HIS A 33 -8.13 14.72 -10.97
C HIS A 33 -8.88 14.87 -9.65
N SER A 34 -10.03 14.18 -9.52
CA SER A 34 -10.80 14.16 -8.27
C SER A 34 -10.02 13.48 -7.14
N TRP A 35 -9.39 12.36 -7.45
CA TRP A 35 -8.53 11.65 -6.52
C TRP A 35 -7.37 12.54 -6.03
N CYS A 36 -6.71 13.25 -6.94
CA CYS A 36 -5.64 14.19 -6.60
C CYS A 36 -6.14 15.33 -5.70
N ARG A 37 -7.33 15.88 -5.94
CA ARG A 37 -7.91 16.91 -5.05
C ARG A 37 -8.08 16.40 -3.62
N ASP A 38 -8.52 15.16 -3.45
CA ASP A 38 -8.71 14.59 -2.11
C ASP A 38 -7.38 14.32 -1.42
N VAL A 39 -6.41 13.72 -2.11
CA VAL A 39 -5.07 13.46 -1.57
C VAL A 39 -4.34 14.76 -1.21
N THR A 40 -4.37 15.76 -2.09
CA THR A 40 -3.67 17.03 -1.83
C THR A 40 -4.36 17.90 -0.79
N ARG A 41 -5.66 17.69 -0.54
CA ARG A 41 -6.33 18.27 0.62
C ARG A 41 -5.83 17.66 1.93
N ALA A 42 -5.56 16.35 1.95
CA ALA A 42 -4.98 15.66 3.11
C ALA A 42 -3.47 15.96 3.28
N ILE A 43 -2.76 16.12 2.15
CA ILE A 43 -1.30 16.36 2.11
C ILE A 43 -1.01 17.56 1.18
N PRO A 44 -1.19 18.80 1.66
CA PRO A 44 -1.00 20.00 0.82
C PRO A 44 0.41 20.14 0.21
N GLN A 45 1.42 19.58 0.87
CA GLN A 45 2.82 19.64 0.42
C GLN A 45 3.07 18.99 -0.94
N ILE A 46 2.20 18.04 -1.37
CA ILE A 46 2.32 17.39 -2.69
C ILE A 46 1.99 18.40 -3.81
N GLY A 47 1.00 19.27 -3.57
CA GLY A 47 0.50 20.18 -4.59
C GLY A 47 -0.36 19.49 -5.66
N LEU A 48 -1.47 20.14 -6.05
CA LEU A 48 -2.40 19.54 -7.01
C LEU A 48 -1.76 19.30 -8.38
N ASN A 49 -0.96 20.24 -8.86
CA ASN A 49 -0.31 20.13 -10.16
C ASN A 49 0.67 18.94 -10.20
N ALA A 50 1.45 18.72 -9.15
CA ALA A 50 2.37 17.59 -9.05
C ALA A 50 1.62 16.25 -9.09
N CYS A 51 0.52 16.14 -8.33
CA CYS A 51 -0.32 14.94 -8.33
C CYS A 51 -0.95 14.68 -9.71
N VAL A 52 -1.54 15.69 -10.34
CA VAL A 52 -2.18 15.54 -11.66
C VAL A 52 -1.14 15.17 -12.73
N SER A 53 0.02 15.82 -12.70
CA SER A 53 1.12 15.53 -13.63
C SER A 53 1.79 14.16 -13.39
N ALA A 54 1.52 13.50 -12.27
CA ALA A 54 2.05 12.16 -11.99
C ALA A 54 1.51 11.05 -12.90
N GLU A 55 0.53 11.35 -13.78
CA GLU A 55 -0.01 10.40 -14.77
C GLU A 55 -0.50 9.10 -14.15
N LEU A 56 -1.18 9.23 -13.01
CA LEU A 56 -1.69 8.11 -12.24
C LEU A 56 -2.87 7.43 -12.95
N LYS A 57 -2.87 6.11 -12.95
CA LYS A 57 -3.95 5.28 -13.49
C LYS A 57 -4.67 4.55 -12.36
N PRO A 58 -6.00 4.45 -12.37
CA PRO A 58 -6.75 3.64 -11.41
C PRO A 58 -6.51 2.15 -11.70
N TRP A 59 -6.19 1.38 -10.66
CA TRP A 59 -5.85 -0.03 -10.81
C TRP A 59 -6.69 -0.95 -9.94
N ALA A 60 -6.95 -0.56 -8.69
CA ALA A 60 -7.75 -1.32 -7.75
C ALA A 60 -8.65 -0.39 -6.92
N LYS A 61 -9.40 -0.97 -6.00
CA LYS A 61 -10.28 -0.23 -5.08
C LYS A 61 -10.07 -0.69 -3.65
N SER A 62 -10.12 0.28 -2.73
CA SER A 62 -10.17 0.05 -1.29
C SER A 62 -11.54 -0.46 -0.82
N VAL A 63 -11.66 -0.74 0.48
CA VAL A 63 -12.94 -1.12 1.12
C VAL A 63 -14.06 -0.14 0.79
N ASN A 64 -13.80 1.17 0.85
CA ASN A 64 -14.80 2.21 0.55
C ASN A 64 -14.92 2.53 -0.95
N GLY A 65 -14.33 1.73 -1.82
CA GLY A 65 -14.39 1.92 -3.27
C GLY A 65 -13.49 3.04 -3.81
N ARG A 66 -12.59 3.60 -2.99
CA ARG A 66 -11.60 4.59 -3.44
C ARG A 66 -10.53 3.91 -4.28
N HIS A 67 -10.11 4.57 -5.36
CA HIS A 67 -9.10 4.00 -6.25
C HIS A 67 -7.72 3.94 -5.59
N ILE A 68 -7.06 2.79 -5.75
CA ILE A 68 -5.61 2.64 -5.59
C ILE A 68 -5.00 2.97 -6.93
N MET A 69 -4.19 4.02 -6.97
CA MET A 69 -3.61 4.58 -8.19
C MET A 69 -2.17 4.10 -8.36
N ILE A 70 -1.77 3.91 -9.62
CA ILE A 70 -0.40 3.53 -9.98
C ILE A 70 0.18 4.53 -10.99
N HIS A 71 1.47 4.85 -10.83
CA HIS A 71 2.32 5.38 -11.88
C HIS A 71 3.18 4.27 -12.46
N GLU A 72 3.24 4.15 -13.78
CA GLU A 72 4.14 3.24 -14.48
C GLU A 72 5.18 4.01 -15.30
N PHE A 73 6.43 3.68 -15.08
CA PHE A 73 7.52 4.17 -15.91
C PHE A 73 8.19 2.99 -16.61
N THR A 74 8.24 3.04 -17.94
CA THR A 74 8.93 2.06 -18.77
C THR A 74 9.90 2.82 -19.68
N PRO A 75 11.21 2.62 -19.55
CA PRO A 75 12.18 3.33 -20.37
C PRO A 75 12.08 2.94 -21.86
N ALA A 76 12.33 3.90 -22.74
CA ALA A 76 12.21 3.72 -24.19
C ALA A 76 13.14 2.62 -24.75
N GLN A 77 14.31 2.43 -24.13
CA GLN A 77 15.30 1.43 -24.56
C GLN A 77 15.00 0.01 -24.03
N GLY A 78 13.88 -0.15 -23.34
CA GLY A 78 13.56 -1.39 -22.63
C GLY A 78 14.38 -1.58 -21.36
N ALA A 79 13.80 -2.20 -20.35
CA ALA A 79 14.48 -2.61 -19.12
C ALA A 79 13.97 -3.97 -18.71
N THR A 80 14.86 -4.83 -18.25
CA THR A 80 14.52 -6.17 -17.77
C THR A 80 14.19 -6.15 -16.28
N SER A 81 14.90 -5.33 -15.51
CA SER A 81 14.71 -5.24 -14.05
C SER A 81 13.52 -4.37 -13.68
N ARG A 82 12.76 -4.81 -12.68
CA ARG A 82 11.49 -4.24 -12.23
C ARG A 82 11.61 -3.80 -10.79
N VAL A 83 11.25 -2.57 -10.51
CA VAL A 83 11.19 -1.99 -9.17
C VAL A 83 9.74 -1.69 -8.83
N LEU A 84 9.27 -2.17 -7.69
CA LEU A 84 7.96 -1.83 -7.13
C LEU A 84 8.16 -0.89 -5.94
N VAL A 85 7.53 0.29 -6.00
CA VAL A 85 7.56 1.26 -4.90
C VAL A 85 6.16 1.38 -4.29
N ILE A 86 6.09 1.37 -2.96
CA ILE A 86 4.84 1.44 -2.22
C ILE A 86 4.95 2.51 -1.14
N GLY A 87 4.04 3.49 -1.17
CA GLY A 87 3.81 4.45 -0.11
C GLY A 87 2.42 4.30 0.48
N GLY A 88 2.17 4.93 1.61
CA GLY A 88 0.86 5.03 2.21
C GLY A 88 0.17 3.70 2.51
N ILE A 89 0.91 2.67 2.90
CA ILE A 89 0.35 1.42 3.48
C ILE A 89 -0.39 1.76 4.79
N HIS A 90 0.18 2.68 5.58
CA HIS A 90 -0.46 3.28 6.72
C HIS A 90 -0.90 4.69 6.35
N GLY A 91 -2.19 4.98 6.55
CA GLY A 91 -2.76 6.24 6.06
C GLY A 91 -2.34 7.47 6.88
N ASP A 92 -1.84 7.27 8.10
CA ASP A 92 -1.35 8.34 8.98
C ASP A 92 0.15 8.64 8.85
N GLU A 93 0.85 7.97 7.93
CA GLU A 93 2.26 8.20 7.61
C GLU A 93 2.38 9.09 6.35
N LEU A 94 1.97 10.37 6.46
CA LEU A 94 1.81 11.28 5.32
C LEU A 94 3.11 11.52 4.53
N THR A 95 4.25 11.51 5.21
CA THR A 95 5.56 11.68 4.58
C THR A 95 5.92 10.52 3.65
N SER A 96 5.44 9.30 3.95
CA SER A 96 5.62 8.13 3.09
C SER A 96 4.96 8.32 1.72
N VAL A 97 3.82 9.01 1.69
CA VAL A 97 3.13 9.37 0.45
C VAL A 97 3.87 10.50 -0.27
N SER A 98 4.24 11.56 0.46
CA SER A 98 4.87 12.75 -0.10
C SER A 98 6.19 12.45 -0.82
N ILE A 99 7.07 11.63 -0.21
CA ILE A 99 8.35 11.25 -0.84
C ILE A 99 8.14 10.42 -2.11
N VAL A 100 7.13 9.56 -2.14
CA VAL A 100 6.82 8.75 -3.32
C VAL A 100 6.36 9.64 -4.48
N PHE A 101 5.56 10.69 -4.23
CA PHE A 101 5.24 11.68 -5.25
C PHE A 101 6.48 12.41 -5.75
N ARG A 102 7.40 12.78 -4.85
CA ARG A 102 8.67 13.38 -5.25
C ARG A 102 9.50 12.45 -6.13
N TRP A 103 9.49 11.15 -5.86
CA TRP A 103 10.17 10.17 -6.70
C TRP A 103 9.50 10.00 -8.07
N ILE A 104 8.19 10.08 -8.18
CA ILE A 104 7.50 10.12 -9.48
C ILE A 104 7.95 11.31 -10.32
N GLU A 105 8.12 12.49 -9.72
CA GLU A 105 8.67 13.67 -10.44
C GLU A 105 10.09 13.41 -10.93
N LEU A 106 10.94 12.79 -10.11
CA LEU A 106 12.32 12.45 -10.49
C LEU A 106 12.38 11.38 -11.60
N LEU A 107 11.48 10.40 -11.58
CA LEU A 107 11.37 9.38 -12.64
C LEU A 107 11.02 9.98 -14.00
N LYS A 108 10.31 11.09 -14.04
CA LYS A 108 9.92 11.79 -15.28
C LYS A 108 11.03 12.65 -15.87
N GLN A 109 12.12 12.89 -15.13
CA GLN A 109 13.24 13.66 -15.62
C GLN A 109 14.04 12.85 -16.65
N PRO A 110 14.36 13.41 -17.83
CA PRO A 110 15.10 12.69 -18.86
C PRO A 110 16.53 12.37 -18.41
N GLY A 111 17.04 11.20 -18.81
CA GLY A 111 18.45 10.84 -18.69
C GLY A 111 18.94 10.38 -17.32
N GLY A 112 18.05 10.19 -16.34
CA GLY A 112 18.45 9.72 -15.01
C GLY A 112 18.77 8.21 -14.97
N GLU A 113 19.53 7.78 -13.94
CA GLU A 113 19.82 6.35 -13.66
C GLU A 113 18.54 5.52 -13.49
N ALA A 114 17.46 6.15 -13.05
CA ALA A 114 16.14 5.55 -12.95
C ALA A 114 15.59 4.98 -14.28
N ALA A 115 16.05 5.53 -15.43
CA ALA A 115 15.71 5.04 -16.76
C ALA A 115 16.27 3.64 -17.08
N ARG A 116 17.02 3.03 -16.18
CA ARG A 116 17.54 1.65 -16.32
C ARG A 116 16.52 0.59 -15.93
N TYR A 117 15.44 0.96 -15.23
CA TYR A 117 14.48 0.03 -14.62
C TYR A 117 13.06 0.33 -15.09
N ARG A 118 12.23 -0.70 -15.08
CA ARG A 118 10.78 -0.53 -15.13
C ARG A 118 10.27 -0.27 -13.71
N TRP A 119 9.54 0.80 -13.54
CA TRP A 119 8.99 1.16 -12.23
C TRP A 119 7.49 1.01 -12.24
N ARG A 120 6.98 0.45 -11.15
CA ARG A 120 5.59 0.52 -10.77
C ARG A 120 5.51 1.17 -9.40
N VAL A 121 4.81 2.29 -9.31
CA VAL A 121 4.79 3.13 -8.12
C VAL A 121 3.36 3.28 -7.63
N ILE A 122 3.11 2.87 -6.41
CA ILE A 122 1.83 2.97 -5.71
C ILE A 122 1.99 4.05 -4.64
N PRO A 123 1.56 5.30 -4.88
CA PRO A 123 1.79 6.37 -3.90
C PRO A 123 0.93 6.23 -2.64
N VAL A 124 -0.27 5.65 -2.76
CA VAL A 124 -1.21 5.47 -1.64
C VAL A 124 -1.86 4.10 -1.74
N LEU A 125 -1.40 3.15 -0.92
CA LEU A 125 -2.04 1.82 -0.86
C LEU A 125 -3.32 1.84 -0.04
N ASN A 126 -3.39 2.67 1.01
CA ASN A 126 -4.51 2.79 1.93
C ASN A 126 -5.20 4.16 1.81
N PRO A 127 -5.96 4.41 0.73
CA PRO A 127 -6.64 5.70 0.57
C PRO A 127 -7.75 5.92 1.60
N ASP A 128 -8.31 4.86 2.18
CA ASP A 128 -9.34 4.98 3.22
C ASP A 128 -8.74 5.48 4.54
N GLY A 129 -7.59 4.94 4.92
CA GLY A 129 -6.88 5.41 6.11
C GLY A 129 -6.35 6.83 5.95
N LEU A 130 -5.79 7.16 4.77
CA LEU A 130 -5.27 8.49 4.49
C LEU A 130 -6.38 9.57 4.55
N LEU A 131 -7.53 9.28 3.98
CA LEU A 131 -8.64 10.24 3.86
C LEU A 131 -9.63 10.18 5.03
N ALA A 132 -9.34 9.37 6.05
CA ALA A 132 -10.05 9.41 7.34
C ALA A 132 -9.80 10.74 8.07
N LYS A 133 -10.65 11.07 9.01
CA LYS A 133 -10.55 12.31 9.81
C LYS A 133 -10.60 11.99 11.30
N PRO A 134 -9.46 12.01 11.99
CA PRO A 134 -8.08 12.16 11.49
C PRO A 134 -7.63 10.97 10.65
N PRO A 135 -6.54 11.09 9.87
CA PRO A 135 -5.92 9.96 9.17
C PRO A 135 -5.58 8.82 10.12
N THR A 136 -5.71 7.58 9.66
CA THR A 136 -5.51 6.38 10.47
C THR A 136 -4.50 5.43 9.83
N ARG A 137 -3.78 4.70 10.66
CA ARG A 137 -2.87 3.64 10.24
C ARG A 137 -3.60 2.55 9.46
N VAL A 138 -4.76 2.15 9.98
CA VAL A 138 -5.56 1.03 9.48
C VAL A 138 -6.47 1.44 8.31
N ASN A 139 -6.98 0.45 7.58
CA ASN A 139 -7.97 0.70 6.53
C ASN A 139 -9.38 0.96 7.10
N ALA A 140 -10.40 1.07 6.23
CA ALA A 140 -11.77 1.35 6.65
C ALA A 140 -12.41 0.27 7.54
N ARG A 141 -11.88 -0.95 7.57
CA ARG A 141 -12.31 -2.04 8.46
C ARG A 141 -11.50 -2.15 9.74
N GLY A 142 -10.58 -1.21 9.99
CA GLY A 142 -9.72 -1.23 11.16
C GLY A 142 -8.58 -2.25 11.07
N VAL A 143 -8.20 -2.69 9.88
CA VAL A 143 -7.13 -3.66 9.65
C VAL A 143 -5.81 -2.97 9.31
N ASP A 144 -4.73 -3.36 9.98
CA ASP A 144 -3.36 -3.01 9.61
C ASP A 144 -2.97 -3.81 8.36
N LEU A 145 -2.93 -3.13 7.21
CA LEU A 145 -2.62 -3.78 5.93
C LEU A 145 -1.24 -4.44 5.93
N ASN A 146 -0.29 -3.89 6.71
CA ASN A 146 1.05 -4.48 6.88
C ASN A 146 1.08 -5.61 7.94
N ARG A 147 -0.08 -6.20 8.25
CA ARG A 147 -0.29 -7.41 9.04
C ARG A 147 -1.25 -8.39 8.36
N ASN A 148 -1.70 -8.06 7.14
CA ASN A 148 -2.76 -8.81 6.44
C ASN A 148 -2.27 -9.61 5.23
N PHE A 149 -0.96 -9.61 4.91
CA PHE A 149 -0.42 -10.42 3.81
C PHE A 149 -0.40 -11.91 4.14
N PRO A 150 -0.60 -12.80 3.14
CA PRO A 150 -0.68 -14.26 3.34
C PRO A 150 0.72 -14.88 3.55
N THR A 151 1.33 -14.63 4.71
CA THR A 151 2.58 -15.28 5.13
C THR A 151 2.32 -16.70 5.62
N ASP A 152 3.33 -17.57 5.60
CA ASP A 152 3.16 -18.99 5.94
C ASP A 152 2.72 -19.21 7.39
N ASN A 153 3.16 -18.34 8.29
CA ASN A 153 2.81 -18.38 9.71
C ASN A 153 1.58 -17.55 10.09
N TRP A 154 0.87 -16.93 9.12
CA TRP A 154 -0.22 -16.01 9.44
C TRP A 154 -1.32 -16.69 10.26
N SER A 155 -1.80 -17.84 9.79
CA SER A 155 -2.92 -18.54 10.43
C SER A 155 -2.63 -19.04 11.85
N SER A 156 -1.37 -19.36 12.15
CA SER A 156 -0.95 -19.83 13.48
C SER A 156 -0.56 -18.70 14.43
N GLU A 157 -0.04 -17.60 13.91
CA GLU A 157 0.66 -16.60 14.74
C GLU A 157 0.05 -15.20 14.71
N ALA A 158 -0.68 -14.79 13.66
CA ALA A 158 -1.13 -13.40 13.54
C ALA A 158 -2.04 -12.97 14.70
N ALA A 159 -3.03 -13.80 15.04
CA ALA A 159 -3.93 -13.53 16.16
C ALA A 159 -3.22 -13.57 17.51
N ARG A 160 -2.29 -14.51 17.71
CA ARG A 160 -1.47 -14.61 18.91
C ARG A 160 -0.55 -13.40 19.06
N TYR A 161 0.18 -13.02 17.99
CA TYR A 161 1.03 -11.84 17.98
C TYR A 161 0.22 -10.58 18.33
N TRP A 162 -0.93 -10.39 17.69
CA TRP A 162 -1.79 -9.25 17.99
C TRP A 162 -2.27 -9.25 19.44
N SER A 163 -2.77 -10.39 19.94
CA SER A 163 -3.35 -10.45 21.30
C SER A 163 -2.30 -10.36 22.42
N VAL A 164 -1.14 -10.99 22.23
CA VAL A 164 -0.10 -11.12 23.27
C VAL A 164 0.95 -10.01 23.13
N SER A 165 1.60 -9.92 21.97
CA SER A 165 2.74 -9.01 21.79
C SER A 165 2.30 -7.55 21.66
N THR A 166 1.17 -7.29 21.01
CA THR A 166 0.65 -5.93 20.86
C THR A 166 -0.45 -5.57 21.87
N ARG A 167 -0.82 -6.49 22.76
CA ARG A 167 -1.89 -6.29 23.76
C ARG A 167 -3.23 -5.87 23.14
N ARG A 168 -3.54 -6.43 21.98
CA ARG A 168 -4.73 -6.08 21.17
C ARG A 168 -4.80 -4.62 20.75
N ASP A 169 -3.64 -4.00 20.50
CA ASP A 169 -3.61 -2.66 19.93
C ASP A 169 -4.45 -2.63 18.64
N PRO A 170 -5.54 -1.85 18.58
CA PRO A 170 -6.42 -1.80 17.40
C PRO A 170 -5.68 -1.30 16.15
N ARG A 171 -4.61 -0.54 16.31
CA ARG A 171 -3.77 -0.08 15.21
C ARG A 171 -2.96 -1.20 14.55
N ARG A 172 -2.91 -2.40 15.14
CA ARG A 172 -2.13 -3.56 14.69
C ARG A 172 -3.00 -4.79 14.45
N PHE A 173 -4.32 -4.60 14.29
CA PHE A 173 -5.23 -5.70 14.04
C PHE A 173 -4.96 -6.33 12.65
N PRO A 174 -4.67 -7.64 12.56
CA PRO A 174 -4.24 -8.28 11.32
C PRO A 174 -5.39 -8.61 10.36
N GLY A 175 -6.63 -8.37 10.76
CA GLY A 175 -7.82 -8.82 10.04
C GLY A 175 -8.30 -10.19 10.48
N THR A 176 -9.32 -10.70 9.81
CA THR A 176 -9.98 -11.99 10.14
C THR A 176 -9.38 -13.18 9.40
N ALA A 177 -8.70 -12.93 8.28
CA ALA A 177 -8.03 -13.92 7.46
C ALA A 177 -6.85 -13.27 6.70
N PRO A 178 -5.84 -14.04 6.26
CA PRO A 178 -4.77 -13.52 5.44
C PRO A 178 -5.33 -13.02 4.10
N GLY A 179 -5.00 -11.79 3.74
CA GLY A 179 -5.53 -11.16 2.52
C GLY A 179 -7.03 -10.88 2.57
N SER A 180 -7.63 -10.72 3.76
CA SER A 180 -9.05 -10.38 3.91
C SER A 180 -9.40 -9.00 3.35
N GLU A 181 -8.42 -8.11 3.27
CA GLU A 181 -8.63 -6.73 2.83
C GLU A 181 -8.37 -6.57 1.34
N PRO A 182 -9.22 -5.85 0.61
CA PRO A 182 -9.07 -5.71 -0.83
C PRO A 182 -7.73 -5.06 -1.23
N GLU A 183 -7.21 -4.14 -0.42
CA GLU A 183 -5.94 -3.46 -0.64
C GLU A 183 -4.75 -4.43 -0.58
N SER A 184 -4.64 -5.21 0.49
CA SER A 184 -3.57 -6.20 0.65
C SER A 184 -3.75 -7.38 -0.29
N SER A 185 -5.01 -7.83 -0.50
CA SER A 185 -5.34 -8.89 -1.45
C SER A 185 -4.92 -8.54 -2.87
N TRP A 186 -5.23 -7.32 -3.30
CA TRP A 186 -4.80 -6.83 -4.58
C TRP A 186 -3.26 -6.73 -4.66
N LEU A 187 -2.60 -6.14 -3.66
CA LEU A 187 -1.16 -5.93 -3.71
C LEU A 187 -0.37 -7.24 -3.77
N TYR A 188 -0.74 -8.26 -2.99
CA TYR A 188 0.00 -9.53 -3.07
C TYR A 188 -0.19 -10.23 -4.42
N ASN A 189 -1.38 -10.14 -5.05
CA ASN A 189 -1.59 -10.64 -6.40
C ASN A 189 -0.79 -9.83 -7.42
N GLU A 190 -0.71 -8.52 -7.25
CA GLU A 190 0.07 -7.61 -8.08
C GLU A 190 1.57 -7.92 -8.01
N ILE A 191 2.12 -8.19 -6.82
CA ILE A 191 3.51 -8.62 -6.64
C ILE A 191 3.78 -9.90 -7.42
N LYS A 192 2.89 -10.88 -7.36
CA LYS A 192 3.02 -12.14 -8.11
C LYS A 192 2.91 -11.96 -9.63
N ALA A 193 2.05 -11.05 -10.08
CA ALA A 193 1.86 -10.78 -11.51
C ALA A 193 3.01 -9.94 -12.10
N TYR A 194 3.39 -8.87 -11.40
CA TYR A 194 4.44 -7.96 -11.84
C TYR A 194 5.84 -8.57 -11.71
N LYS A 195 6.05 -9.43 -10.72
CA LYS A 195 7.33 -10.10 -10.39
C LYS A 195 8.47 -9.08 -10.27
N PRO A 196 8.41 -8.14 -9.33
CA PRO A 196 9.47 -7.18 -9.14
C PRO A 196 10.77 -7.87 -8.71
N ASP A 197 11.91 -7.34 -9.12
CA ASP A 197 13.21 -7.78 -8.62
C ASP A 197 13.52 -7.24 -7.22
N VAL A 198 12.86 -6.14 -6.86
CA VAL A 198 12.94 -5.52 -5.53
C VAL A 198 11.67 -4.73 -5.23
N ILE A 199 11.30 -4.71 -3.97
CA ILE A 199 10.21 -3.87 -3.43
C ILE A 199 10.83 -2.80 -2.54
N ILE A 200 10.46 -1.54 -2.75
CA ILE A 200 10.80 -0.40 -1.89
C ILE A 200 9.51 0.00 -1.18
N SER A 201 9.45 -0.21 0.13
CA SER A 201 8.31 0.14 0.99
C SER A 201 8.64 1.36 1.84
N VAL A 202 7.82 2.39 1.77
CA VAL A 202 8.07 3.64 2.49
C VAL A 202 7.10 3.80 3.64
N HIS A 203 7.66 4.04 4.81
CA HIS A 203 7.01 4.17 6.11
C HIS A 203 7.55 5.36 6.90
N ALA A 204 7.00 5.61 8.07
CA ALA A 204 7.44 6.53 9.12
C ALA A 204 6.88 6.07 10.49
N PRO A 205 7.47 6.45 11.64
CA PRO A 205 8.50 7.46 11.88
C PRO A 205 9.78 6.92 12.56
N HIS A 206 10.36 5.80 12.17
CA HIS A 206 11.43 5.14 12.97
C HIS A 206 12.87 5.56 12.62
N SER A 207 13.10 6.37 11.60
CA SER A 207 14.44 6.87 11.18
C SER A 207 15.45 5.79 10.84
N VAL A 208 15.03 4.68 10.22
CA VAL A 208 15.90 3.55 9.88
C VAL A 208 15.62 3.01 8.48
N LEU A 209 16.55 2.19 7.98
CA LEU A 209 16.29 1.24 6.91
C LEU A 209 16.10 -0.14 7.50
N ASP A 210 15.19 -0.91 6.93
CA ASP A 210 15.09 -2.34 7.16
C ASP A 210 15.21 -3.11 5.83
N PHE A 211 15.60 -4.35 5.91
CA PHE A 211 15.80 -5.20 4.75
C PHE A 211 15.37 -6.63 5.06
N ASP A 212 14.36 -7.08 4.32
CA ASP A 212 13.89 -8.46 4.34
C ASP A 212 14.15 -9.11 2.98
N GLY A 213 14.82 -10.23 2.98
CA GLY A 213 15.15 -10.93 1.73
C GLY A 213 15.82 -12.27 1.97
N PRO A 214 15.95 -13.10 0.91
CA PRO A 214 16.59 -14.39 1.02
C PRO A 214 18.08 -14.22 1.36
N PRO A 215 18.67 -15.13 2.14
CA PRO A 215 20.08 -15.05 2.54
C PRO A 215 21.06 -15.03 1.37
N SER A 216 20.70 -15.62 0.24
CA SER A 216 21.50 -15.73 -0.99
C SER A 216 21.13 -14.70 -2.06
N GLY A 217 20.55 -13.57 -1.66
CA GLY A 217 20.03 -12.57 -2.58
C GLY A 217 20.89 -11.32 -2.71
N MET A 218 20.21 -10.19 -2.91
CA MET A 218 20.82 -8.86 -2.89
C MET A 218 21.44 -8.56 -1.54
N LYS A 219 22.56 -7.82 -1.57
CA LYS A 219 23.14 -7.29 -0.33
C LYS A 219 22.25 -6.17 0.22
N PRO A 220 21.94 -6.18 1.53
CA PRO A 220 21.20 -5.09 2.13
C PRO A 220 21.91 -3.75 1.93
N PRO A 221 21.18 -2.64 1.72
CA PRO A 221 21.79 -1.31 1.74
C PRO A 221 22.32 -1.00 3.14
N SER A 222 23.50 -0.38 3.24
CA SER A 222 24.02 0.06 4.54
C SER A 222 23.29 1.31 5.05
N ARG A 223 22.92 2.20 4.12
CA ARG A 223 22.19 3.46 4.38
C ARG A 223 21.54 4.00 3.12
N PHE A 224 20.50 4.84 3.30
CA PHE A 224 20.02 5.80 2.30
C PHE A 224 19.90 7.17 2.97
N GLY A 225 20.67 8.15 2.53
CA GLY A 225 20.82 9.42 3.23
C GLY A 225 21.30 9.21 4.67
N ARG A 226 20.50 9.65 5.63
CA ARG A 226 20.76 9.45 7.07
C ARG A 226 20.16 8.16 7.63
N LEU A 227 19.27 7.52 6.90
CA LEU A 227 18.66 6.27 7.33
C LEU A 227 19.69 5.14 7.27
N GLN A 228 20.03 4.58 8.41
CA GLN A 228 20.98 3.47 8.52
C GLN A 228 20.24 2.13 8.63
N LEU A 229 20.86 1.07 8.12
CA LEU A 229 20.31 -0.27 8.23
C LEU A 229 20.19 -0.69 9.70
N HIS A 230 18.97 -0.97 10.11
CA HIS A 230 18.64 -1.55 11.38
C HIS A 230 17.51 -2.56 11.19
N ARG A 231 17.78 -3.84 11.43
CA ARG A 231 16.78 -4.89 11.21
C ARG A 231 15.68 -4.80 12.26
N LEU A 232 14.48 -4.47 11.81
CA LEU A 232 13.28 -4.38 12.66
C LEU A 232 12.67 -5.76 12.93
N GLY A 233 13.01 -6.74 12.07
CA GLY A 233 12.43 -8.08 12.09
C GLY A 233 11.12 -8.21 11.35
N VAL A 234 10.75 -9.46 11.08
CA VAL A 234 9.55 -9.81 10.32
C VAL A 234 8.39 -10.16 11.25
N TYR A 235 7.20 -9.75 10.86
CA TYR A 235 5.98 -10.00 11.62
C TYR A 235 5.00 -10.85 10.79
N PRO A 236 4.14 -11.65 11.44
CA PRO A 236 3.08 -12.36 10.72
C PRO A 236 2.23 -11.37 9.91
N GLY A 237 2.11 -11.62 8.61
CA GLY A 237 1.35 -10.79 7.69
C GLY A 237 1.99 -9.47 7.26
N SER A 238 3.27 -9.21 7.59
CA SER A 238 3.97 -8.03 7.06
C SER A 238 4.39 -8.22 5.60
N LEU A 239 4.54 -7.10 4.89
CA LEU A 239 5.04 -7.09 3.51
C LEU A 239 6.46 -7.65 3.43
N GLY A 240 7.34 -7.33 4.40
CA GLY A 240 8.69 -7.87 4.47
C GLY A 240 8.71 -9.40 4.60
N ASN A 241 7.84 -9.95 5.46
CA ASN A 241 7.70 -11.41 5.58
C ASN A 241 7.14 -12.04 4.29
N PHE A 242 6.10 -11.44 3.71
CA PHE A 242 5.50 -11.95 2.47
C PHE A 242 6.47 -11.82 1.28
N GLY A 243 6.91 -10.62 0.97
CA GLY A 243 7.80 -10.36 -0.18
C GLY A 243 9.19 -10.96 0.01
N GLY A 244 9.80 -10.66 1.15
CA GLY A 244 11.20 -11.02 1.42
C GLY A 244 11.43 -12.50 1.70
N LEU A 245 10.64 -13.09 2.60
CA LEU A 245 10.87 -14.46 3.03
C LEU A 245 10.06 -15.48 2.22
N LYS A 246 8.77 -15.21 1.96
CA LYS A 246 7.93 -16.17 1.25
C LYS A 246 8.14 -16.14 -0.26
N GLU A 247 8.09 -14.96 -0.88
CA GLU A 247 8.22 -14.84 -2.34
C GLU A 247 9.69 -14.71 -2.79
N GLY A 248 10.63 -14.54 -1.85
CA GLY A 248 12.07 -14.41 -2.15
C GLY A 248 12.43 -13.12 -2.90
N ILE A 249 11.57 -12.11 -2.83
CA ILE A 249 11.77 -10.79 -3.45
C ILE A 249 12.28 -9.83 -2.37
N PRO A 250 13.48 -9.28 -2.48
CA PRO A 250 14.01 -8.35 -1.49
C PRO A 250 13.07 -7.18 -1.24
N VAL A 251 12.79 -6.88 0.02
CA VAL A 251 12.00 -5.72 0.47
C VAL A 251 12.94 -4.80 1.24
N VAL A 252 13.12 -3.58 0.73
CA VAL A 252 13.79 -2.50 1.44
C VAL A 252 12.73 -1.60 2.02
N THR A 253 12.68 -1.52 3.34
CA THR A 253 11.76 -0.63 4.05
C THR A 253 12.49 0.63 4.49
N LEU A 254 12.01 1.78 4.01
CA LEU A 254 12.46 3.09 4.48
C LEU A 254 11.50 3.56 5.57
N GLU A 255 11.99 3.76 6.76
CA GLU A 255 11.28 4.40 7.86
C GLU A 255 11.76 5.84 7.98
N LEU A 256 11.00 6.79 7.46
CA LEU A 256 11.33 8.22 7.52
C LEU A 256 11.32 8.72 8.97
N PRO A 257 12.00 9.84 9.29
CA PRO A 257 12.11 10.35 10.66
C PRO A 257 10.78 10.77 11.27
N HIS A 258 9.87 11.33 10.47
CA HIS A 258 8.60 11.87 10.94
C HIS A 258 7.46 11.47 10.01
N ALA A 259 6.29 11.20 10.60
CA ALA A 259 5.09 10.84 9.83
C ALA A 259 4.44 12.06 9.14
N LEU A 260 4.67 13.27 9.63
CA LEU A 260 3.99 14.49 9.19
C LEU A 260 4.96 15.51 8.56
N ASP A 261 6.22 15.55 9.02
CA ASP A 261 7.21 16.56 8.61
C ASP A 261 8.19 15.95 7.62
N MET A 262 8.17 16.45 6.38
CA MET A 262 9.06 15.97 5.32
C MET A 262 10.52 16.32 5.62
N PRO A 263 11.47 15.41 5.33
CA PRO A 263 12.88 15.77 5.24
C PRO A 263 13.09 16.90 4.24
N ASN A 264 14.15 17.68 4.43
CA ASN A 264 14.49 18.76 3.49
C ASN A 264 14.93 18.21 2.12
N GLU A 265 14.92 19.05 1.09
CA GLU A 265 15.25 18.67 -0.29
C GLU A 265 16.63 18.02 -0.43
N GLY A 266 17.62 18.45 0.33
CA GLY A 266 18.96 17.87 0.33
C GLY A 266 18.94 16.42 0.85
N GLU A 267 18.21 16.15 1.93
CA GLU A 267 18.05 14.80 2.47
C GLU A 267 17.28 13.90 1.51
N LEU A 268 16.21 14.39 0.89
CA LEU A 268 15.45 13.66 -0.12
C LEU A 268 16.32 13.29 -1.32
N ALA A 269 17.14 14.23 -1.80
CA ALA A 269 18.09 13.98 -2.89
C ALA A 269 19.15 12.93 -2.53
N HIS A 270 19.63 12.93 -1.27
CA HIS A 270 20.58 11.91 -0.80
C HIS A 270 19.92 10.53 -0.73
N VAL A 271 18.72 10.43 -0.17
CA VAL A 271 17.96 9.14 -0.12
C VAL A 271 17.76 8.58 -1.53
N TRP A 272 17.33 9.43 -2.48
CA TRP A 272 17.12 9.02 -3.86
C TRP A 272 18.41 8.54 -4.52
N ARG A 273 19.51 9.27 -4.39
CA ARG A 273 20.80 8.92 -4.98
C ARG A 273 21.35 7.61 -4.43
N ASP A 274 21.39 7.48 -3.10
CA ASP A 274 21.90 6.28 -2.45
C ASP A 274 21.06 5.05 -2.83
N MET A 275 19.73 5.20 -2.98
CA MET A 275 18.85 4.14 -3.48
C MET A 275 19.18 3.77 -4.93
N GLN A 276 19.39 4.76 -5.84
CA GLN A 276 19.75 4.50 -7.23
C GLN A 276 21.11 3.78 -7.33
N ASP A 277 22.09 4.21 -6.56
CA ASP A 277 23.42 3.58 -6.52
C ASP A 277 23.33 2.14 -6.02
N TRP A 278 22.53 1.89 -4.99
CA TRP A 278 22.29 0.55 -4.49
C TRP A 278 21.55 -0.34 -5.50
N LEU A 279 20.52 0.16 -6.17
CA LEU A 279 19.82 -0.56 -7.24
C LEU A 279 20.77 -0.92 -8.38
N LYS A 280 21.63 0.03 -8.80
CA LYS A 280 22.63 -0.20 -9.85
C LYS A 280 23.60 -1.31 -9.48
N ALA A 281 24.12 -1.31 -8.27
CA ALA A 281 25.06 -2.32 -7.80
C ALA A 281 24.43 -3.71 -7.75
N ASN A 282 23.15 -3.83 -7.39
CA ASN A 282 22.51 -5.11 -7.15
C ASN A 282 21.70 -5.67 -8.33
N LEU A 283 21.03 -4.81 -9.12
CA LEU A 283 20.18 -5.28 -10.23
C LEU A 283 20.97 -5.54 -11.52
N VAL A 284 22.01 -4.75 -11.81
CA VAL A 284 22.84 -4.95 -13.00
C VAL A 284 23.65 -6.24 -12.91
N GLU A 285 24.11 -6.63 -11.71
CA GLU A 285 24.86 -7.87 -11.52
C GLU A 285 23.99 -9.13 -11.71
N ARG A 286 22.70 -9.08 -11.34
CA ARG A 286 21.77 -10.22 -11.54
C ARG A 286 21.52 -10.53 -13.01
N ASN A 287 21.53 -9.52 -13.87
CA ASN A 287 21.32 -9.70 -15.31
C ASN A 287 22.55 -10.24 -16.07
N ARG A 288 23.69 -10.36 -15.39
CA ARG A 288 24.95 -10.92 -15.96
C ARG A 288 25.22 -12.38 -15.56
N ARG A 289 24.40 -12.94 -14.67
CA ARG A 289 24.47 -14.35 -14.22
C ARG A 289 23.36 -15.16 -14.87
#